data_b0878753a792978caf817188b5b42497
#
_entry.id   b0878753a792978caf817188b5b42497
#
_cell.length_a   1.000
_cell.length_b   1.000
_cell.length_c   1.000
_cell.angle_alpha   90.00
_cell.angle_beta   90.00
_cell.angle_gamma   90.00
#
_symmetry.space_group_name_H-M   'P 1'
#
loop_
_entity.id
_entity.type
_entity.pdbx_description
1 polymer ?
#
loop_
_entity_poly.entity_id
_entity_poly.type
_entity_poly.pdbx_seq_one_letter_code
_entity_poly.pdbx_strand_id
1 'polypeptide(L)'
;MMEEDRFLEELMKLTRAEVLSSRAFALCWDCPDQGTRADRTHALQLRATNPMDSSPLPGWGLALERFQEARANAWEAYKADKEGFLEQALSGGLWESAAVLTARTLPAIHYVVEGLLPQGLTILASPPKYGKSWLMLDLCVQTARGGQLLGRRCSRSSCLYLALEDSPRRLQDRLCKLLAGQPCPPGFYYQTSSPGIGEGLLANIELFAQRHPDCRLVVIDTLQKVRTNADRTAGGAYAADYRDAGALKELADRLGLCLVLVHHLRKMEDTSDPFNRIAGTNGLSGAADTNIVLARASRQDAETAFHLTGRDVEEQHLAIRFNKERFRWEVMGDAADLETQRLAAAYEENLWVQTIRRGVDQAPDHRWQATAVGLMKGCAALYGRCPADTPQAAGRQLEALFPLLLERDCIQHTSRYSSGSRVHIFRRLSEEEALFGPSAGGSGESGESGGSGESGT
;
A
#
# COMPACT_ATOMS: atom_id res chain seq x y z
N MET A 1 -30.41 -21.09 1.76
CA MET A 1 -31.65 -21.27 2.55
C MET A 1 -31.26 -21.25 4.02
N MET A 2 -32.00 -20.52 4.82
CA MET A 2 -31.71 -20.34 6.25
C MET A 2 -32.34 -21.53 7.03
N GLU A 3 -31.52 -22.20 7.86
CA GLU A 3 -32.04 -23.25 8.77
C GLU A 3 -32.98 -22.64 9.81
N GLU A 4 -33.88 -23.44 10.39
CA GLU A 4 -34.92 -22.98 11.30
C GLU A 4 -34.35 -22.33 12.56
N ASP A 5 -33.30 -22.90 13.15
CA ASP A 5 -32.62 -22.36 14.32
C ASP A 5 -32.04 -20.98 14.05
N ARG A 6 -31.45 -20.80 12.89
CA ARG A 6 -30.89 -19.50 12.46
C ARG A 6 -31.98 -18.48 12.19
N PHE A 7 -33.11 -18.90 11.64
CA PHE A 7 -34.27 -18.02 11.46
C PHE A 7 -34.75 -17.49 12.81
N LEU A 8 -34.93 -18.38 13.80
CA LEU A 8 -35.36 -17.98 15.14
C LEU A 8 -34.36 -17.04 15.82
N GLU A 9 -33.08 -17.30 15.69
CA GLU A 9 -32.04 -16.39 16.20
C GLU A 9 -32.13 -14.99 15.58
N GLU A 10 -32.27 -14.90 14.26
CA GLU A 10 -32.39 -13.60 13.58
C GLU A 10 -33.69 -12.90 13.90
N LEU A 11 -34.81 -13.66 14.02
CA LEU A 11 -36.09 -13.17 14.46
C LEU A 11 -36.01 -12.55 15.88
N MET A 12 -35.28 -13.21 16.79
CA MET A 12 -35.11 -12.73 18.17
C MET A 12 -34.28 -11.46 18.29
N LYS A 13 -33.40 -11.18 17.32
CA LYS A 13 -32.58 -9.97 17.26
C LYS A 13 -33.37 -8.73 16.79
N LEU A 14 -34.52 -8.91 16.15
CA LEU A 14 -35.33 -7.77 15.67
C LEU A 14 -35.90 -6.97 16.83
N THR A 15 -35.69 -5.66 16.78
CA THR A 15 -36.35 -4.72 17.66
C THR A 15 -37.83 -4.55 17.27
N ARG A 16 -38.64 -4.04 18.20
CA ARG A 16 -40.09 -3.81 17.94
C ARG A 16 -40.33 -2.87 16.73
N ALA A 17 -39.43 -1.94 16.50
CA ALA A 17 -39.51 -1.02 15.34
C ALA A 17 -39.20 -1.73 14.02
N GLU A 18 -38.41 -2.80 14.07
CA GLU A 18 -37.94 -3.50 12.87
C GLU A 18 -38.88 -4.64 12.40
N VAL A 19 -39.81 -5.10 13.24
CA VAL A 19 -40.71 -6.22 12.88
C VAL A 19 -41.64 -5.93 11.69
N LEU A 20 -41.85 -4.66 11.35
CA LEU A 20 -42.61 -4.24 10.16
C LEU A 20 -41.70 -3.85 8.98
N SER A 21 -40.40 -4.09 9.08
CA SER A 21 -39.44 -3.75 8.02
C SER A 21 -39.41 -4.79 6.91
N SER A 22 -39.04 -4.36 5.70
CA SER A 22 -38.81 -5.28 4.57
C SER A 22 -37.76 -6.36 4.90
N ARG A 23 -36.80 -6.08 5.78
CA ARG A 23 -35.80 -7.03 6.28
C ARG A 23 -36.45 -8.15 7.08
N ALA A 24 -37.38 -7.83 7.99
CA ALA A 24 -38.09 -8.80 8.78
C ALA A 24 -38.92 -9.76 7.90
N PHE A 25 -39.66 -9.23 6.93
CA PHE A 25 -40.42 -10.04 5.99
C PHE A 25 -39.50 -10.90 5.09
N ALA A 26 -38.34 -10.38 4.68
CA ALA A 26 -37.37 -11.14 3.89
C ALA A 26 -36.86 -12.39 4.60
N LEU A 27 -36.72 -12.37 5.94
CA LEU A 27 -36.36 -13.55 6.73
C LEU A 27 -37.40 -14.68 6.57
N CYS A 28 -38.71 -14.33 6.52
CA CYS A 28 -39.78 -15.29 6.35
C CYS A 28 -39.77 -15.95 4.96
N TRP A 29 -39.27 -15.25 3.94
CA TRP A 29 -39.21 -15.72 2.56
C TRP A 29 -37.91 -16.44 2.20
N ASP A 30 -36.91 -16.49 3.10
CA ASP A 30 -35.67 -17.25 2.89
C ASP A 30 -35.88 -18.76 3.15
N CYS A 31 -36.90 -19.34 2.49
CA CYS A 31 -37.27 -20.74 2.54
C CYS A 31 -37.91 -21.17 1.20
N PRO A 32 -37.77 -22.48 0.82
CA PRO A 32 -38.22 -22.95 -0.48
C PRO A 32 -39.74 -23.22 -0.54
N ASP A 33 -40.34 -23.62 0.57
CA ASP A 33 -41.70 -24.10 0.58
C ASP A 33 -42.69 -23.10 1.19
N GLN A 34 -43.97 -23.25 0.80
CA GLN A 34 -45.01 -22.35 1.22
C GLN A 34 -45.44 -22.58 2.69
N GLY A 35 -45.32 -23.81 3.21
CA GLY A 35 -45.66 -24.13 4.59
C GLY A 35 -44.72 -23.45 5.56
N THR A 36 -43.41 -23.69 5.42
CA THR A 36 -42.38 -23.06 6.24
C THR A 36 -42.48 -21.53 6.16
N ARG A 37 -42.83 -20.96 5.00
CA ARG A 37 -43.05 -19.53 4.84
C ARG A 37 -44.25 -19.02 5.67
N ALA A 38 -45.33 -19.77 5.69
CA ALA A 38 -46.50 -19.43 6.48
C ALA A 38 -46.19 -19.48 7.98
N ASP A 39 -45.46 -20.51 8.45
CA ASP A 39 -45.04 -20.64 9.84
C ASP A 39 -44.11 -19.51 10.28
N ARG A 40 -43.12 -19.17 9.46
CA ARG A 40 -42.21 -18.06 9.71
C ARG A 40 -42.92 -16.71 9.72
N THR A 41 -43.88 -16.51 8.82
CA THR A 41 -44.68 -15.27 8.80
C THR A 41 -45.56 -15.20 10.05
N HIS A 42 -46.11 -16.32 10.50
CA HIS A 42 -46.88 -16.37 11.75
C HIS A 42 -46.00 -16.10 12.97
N ALA A 43 -44.78 -16.65 13.03
CA ALA A 43 -43.81 -16.36 14.09
C ALA A 43 -43.45 -14.89 14.14
N LEU A 44 -43.22 -14.25 13.00
CA LEU A 44 -42.96 -12.79 12.90
C LEU A 44 -44.20 -11.99 13.35
N GLN A 45 -45.42 -12.43 12.96
CA GLN A 45 -46.66 -11.77 13.37
C GLN A 45 -46.87 -11.81 14.88
N LEU A 46 -46.54 -12.92 15.54
CA LEU A 46 -46.58 -13.00 17.01
C LEU A 46 -45.68 -11.97 17.67
N ARG A 47 -44.53 -11.71 17.11
CA ARG A 47 -43.64 -10.61 17.59
C ARG A 47 -44.18 -9.22 17.27
N ALA A 48 -44.99 -9.11 16.23
CA ALA A 48 -45.64 -7.87 15.81
C ALA A 48 -47.03 -7.69 16.46
N THR A 49 -47.30 -8.34 17.60
CA THR A 49 -48.54 -8.14 18.36
C THR A 49 -48.33 -7.17 19.52
N ASN A 50 -49.42 -6.53 19.88
CA ASN A 50 -49.50 -5.72 21.07
C ASN A 50 -49.54 -6.64 22.31
N PRO A 51 -48.64 -6.50 23.28
CA PRO A 51 -48.58 -7.37 24.46
C PRO A 51 -49.82 -7.19 25.38
N MET A 52 -50.59 -6.12 25.22
CA MET A 52 -51.73 -5.82 26.08
C MET A 52 -53.02 -6.50 25.62
N ASP A 53 -53.23 -6.68 24.32
CA ASP A 53 -54.50 -7.17 23.76
C ASP A 53 -54.31 -8.21 22.64
N SER A 54 -53.06 -8.64 22.38
CA SER A 54 -52.69 -9.59 21.31
C SER A 54 -53.12 -9.15 19.89
N SER A 55 -53.50 -7.88 19.70
CA SER A 55 -53.79 -7.36 18.36
C SER A 55 -52.50 -7.16 17.56
N PRO A 56 -52.50 -7.29 16.22
CA PRO A 56 -51.37 -6.97 15.38
C PRO A 56 -50.96 -5.47 15.52
N LEU A 57 -49.68 -5.18 15.43
CA LEU A 57 -49.24 -3.79 15.42
C LEU A 57 -49.90 -3.02 14.29
N PRO A 58 -50.28 -1.72 14.50
CA PRO A 58 -50.83 -0.91 13.45
C PRO A 58 -49.91 -0.87 12.22
N GLY A 59 -50.50 -1.11 11.05
CA GLY A 59 -49.76 -1.18 9.77
C GLY A 59 -49.19 -2.54 9.37
N TRP A 60 -49.37 -3.62 10.17
CA TRP A 60 -48.91 -4.97 9.82
C TRP A 60 -49.40 -5.42 8.43
N GLY A 61 -50.72 -5.35 8.16
CA GLY A 61 -51.29 -5.75 6.87
C GLY A 61 -50.72 -4.92 5.71
N LEU A 62 -50.65 -3.62 5.87
CA LEU A 62 -50.07 -2.73 4.85
C LEU A 62 -48.58 -2.99 4.61
N ALA A 63 -47.81 -3.25 5.65
CA ALA A 63 -46.39 -3.55 5.53
C ALA A 63 -46.14 -4.89 4.81
N LEU A 64 -46.93 -5.90 5.13
CA LEU A 64 -46.87 -7.21 4.48
C LEU A 64 -47.28 -7.10 2.99
N GLU A 65 -48.37 -6.40 2.69
CA GLU A 65 -48.85 -6.17 1.34
C GLU A 65 -47.79 -5.44 0.48
N ARG A 66 -47.23 -4.33 0.99
CA ARG A 66 -46.14 -3.61 0.31
C ARG A 66 -44.92 -4.47 0.07
N PHE A 67 -44.54 -5.32 1.02
CA PHE A 67 -43.44 -6.25 0.84
C PHE A 67 -43.72 -7.27 -0.26
N GLN A 68 -44.93 -7.83 -0.29
CA GLN A 68 -45.36 -8.78 -1.32
C GLN A 68 -45.41 -8.15 -2.71
N GLU A 69 -45.95 -6.93 -2.83
CA GLU A 69 -45.93 -6.16 -4.09
C GLU A 69 -44.51 -5.84 -4.57
N ALA A 70 -43.66 -5.32 -3.67
CA ALA A 70 -42.29 -5.02 -4.02
C ALA A 70 -41.53 -6.26 -4.49
N ARG A 71 -41.80 -7.41 -3.86
CA ARG A 71 -41.20 -8.68 -4.25
C ARG A 71 -41.76 -9.23 -5.57
N ALA A 72 -43.05 -9.10 -5.82
CA ALA A 72 -43.64 -9.44 -7.11
C ALA A 72 -43.05 -8.61 -8.23
N ASN A 73 -42.95 -7.30 -8.02
CA ASN A 73 -42.35 -6.37 -8.98
C ASN A 73 -40.86 -6.68 -9.24
N ALA A 74 -40.11 -7.00 -8.16
CA ALA A 74 -38.73 -7.44 -8.30
C ALA A 74 -38.58 -8.76 -9.06
N TRP A 75 -39.51 -9.67 -8.89
CA TRP A 75 -39.52 -10.95 -9.63
C TRP A 75 -39.85 -10.74 -11.12
N GLU A 76 -40.82 -9.90 -11.44
CA GLU A 76 -41.13 -9.56 -12.83
C GLU A 76 -39.98 -8.79 -13.49
N ALA A 77 -39.33 -7.87 -12.77
CA ALA A 77 -38.13 -7.18 -13.22
C ALA A 77 -36.96 -8.16 -13.46
N TYR A 78 -36.78 -9.14 -12.57
CA TYR A 78 -35.78 -10.20 -12.76
C TYR A 78 -36.06 -11.09 -13.99
N LYS A 79 -37.33 -11.45 -14.22
CA LYS A 79 -37.69 -12.20 -15.42
C LYS A 79 -37.42 -11.41 -16.69
N ALA A 80 -37.83 -10.14 -16.71
CA ALA A 80 -37.59 -9.25 -17.85
C ALA A 80 -36.08 -9.04 -18.10
N ASP A 81 -35.30 -8.87 -17.02
CA ASP A 81 -33.83 -8.77 -17.11
C ASP A 81 -33.21 -10.08 -17.65
N LYS A 82 -33.69 -11.23 -17.14
CA LYS A 82 -33.24 -12.53 -17.64
C LYS A 82 -33.61 -12.76 -19.10
N GLU A 83 -34.81 -12.40 -19.52
CA GLU A 83 -35.25 -12.49 -20.92
C GLU A 83 -34.43 -11.55 -21.82
N GLY A 84 -34.23 -10.29 -21.40
CA GLY A 84 -33.37 -9.35 -22.08
C GLY A 84 -31.91 -9.82 -22.18
N PHE A 85 -31.39 -10.42 -21.09
CA PHE A 85 -30.08 -11.03 -21.09
C PHE A 85 -29.97 -12.20 -22.07
N LEU A 86 -30.97 -13.10 -22.09
CA LEU A 86 -31.01 -14.24 -23.02
C LEU A 86 -31.13 -13.78 -24.47
N GLU A 87 -31.97 -12.79 -24.74
CA GLU A 87 -32.14 -12.22 -26.07
C GLU A 87 -30.83 -11.57 -26.55
N GLN A 88 -30.14 -10.82 -25.71
CA GLN A 88 -28.85 -10.23 -26.00
C GLN A 88 -27.75 -11.30 -26.18
N ALA A 89 -27.76 -12.36 -25.36
CA ALA A 89 -26.85 -13.50 -25.52
C ALA A 89 -27.07 -14.25 -26.83
N LEU A 90 -28.33 -14.51 -27.19
CA LEU A 90 -28.69 -15.18 -28.44
C LEU A 90 -28.39 -14.32 -29.69
N SER A 91 -28.49 -12.99 -29.57
CA SER A 91 -28.11 -12.06 -30.63
C SER A 91 -26.61 -11.87 -30.80
N GLY A 92 -25.77 -12.52 -29.97
CA GLY A 92 -24.32 -12.43 -30.01
C GLY A 92 -23.75 -11.15 -29.42
N GLY A 93 -24.60 -10.33 -28.74
CA GLY A 93 -24.18 -9.04 -28.19
C GLY A 93 -23.51 -9.09 -26.81
N LEU A 94 -23.58 -10.21 -26.10
CA LEU A 94 -23.03 -10.37 -24.75
C LEU A 94 -21.57 -10.82 -24.72
N TRP A 95 -21.16 -11.59 -25.71
CA TRP A 95 -19.81 -12.09 -25.83
C TRP A 95 -19.16 -11.56 -27.09
N GLU A 96 -18.05 -10.90 -26.93
CA GLU A 96 -17.24 -10.45 -28.05
C GLU A 96 -16.02 -11.37 -28.22
N SER A 97 -15.68 -11.69 -29.44
CA SER A 97 -14.47 -12.46 -29.71
C SER A 97 -13.21 -11.63 -29.39
N ALA A 98 -12.24 -12.22 -28.69
CA ALA A 98 -10.94 -11.61 -28.46
C ALA A 98 -10.25 -11.18 -29.76
N ALA A 99 -10.48 -11.87 -30.87
CA ALA A 99 -9.98 -11.48 -32.19
C ALA A 99 -10.56 -10.14 -32.66
N VAL A 100 -11.83 -9.85 -32.36
CA VAL A 100 -12.46 -8.55 -32.64
C VAL A 100 -11.88 -7.46 -31.74
N LEU A 101 -11.70 -7.76 -30.45
CA LEU A 101 -11.09 -6.83 -29.50
C LEU A 101 -9.66 -6.45 -29.92
N THR A 102 -8.84 -7.42 -30.32
CA THR A 102 -7.45 -7.16 -30.76
C THR A 102 -7.35 -6.40 -32.08
N ALA A 103 -8.37 -6.44 -32.89
CA ALA A 103 -8.46 -5.68 -34.16
C ALA A 103 -8.95 -4.22 -33.95
N ARG A 104 -9.47 -3.88 -32.77
CA ARG A 104 -9.91 -2.52 -32.45
C ARG A 104 -8.76 -1.60 -32.11
N THR A 105 -8.84 -0.37 -32.60
CA THR A 105 -7.99 0.72 -32.12
C THR A 105 -8.68 1.34 -30.91
N LEU A 106 -8.20 1.01 -29.71
CA LEU A 106 -8.66 1.63 -28.49
C LEU A 106 -7.86 2.91 -28.21
N PRO A 107 -8.46 3.92 -27.55
CA PRO A 107 -7.73 5.11 -27.14
C PRO A 107 -6.61 4.71 -26.17
N ALA A 108 -5.47 5.40 -26.24
CA ALA A 108 -4.38 5.22 -25.31
C ALA A 108 -4.82 5.62 -23.89
N ILE A 109 -4.23 4.97 -22.88
CA ILE A 109 -4.45 5.30 -21.48
C ILE A 109 -4.05 6.76 -21.24
N HIS A 110 -4.96 7.53 -20.65
CA HIS A 110 -4.69 8.91 -20.29
C HIS A 110 -3.98 8.99 -18.95
N TYR A 111 -2.83 9.68 -18.92
CA TYR A 111 -2.09 9.98 -17.70
C TYR A 111 -2.31 11.43 -17.29
N VAL A 112 -2.70 11.67 -16.04
CA VAL A 112 -2.68 13.00 -15.41
C VAL A 112 -1.23 13.40 -15.12
N VAL A 113 -0.43 12.46 -14.63
CA VAL A 113 1.02 12.57 -14.49
C VAL A 113 1.67 11.40 -15.20
N GLU A 114 2.47 11.68 -16.21
CA GLU A 114 3.06 10.69 -17.10
C GLU A 114 3.84 9.61 -16.33
N GLY A 115 3.45 8.35 -16.52
CA GLY A 115 4.06 7.18 -15.88
C GLY A 115 3.87 7.10 -14.35
N LEU A 116 3.03 7.97 -13.75
CA LEU A 116 2.73 7.93 -12.31
C LEU A 116 1.23 7.82 -12.00
N LEU A 117 0.40 8.64 -12.66
CA LEU A 117 -1.02 8.74 -12.34
C LEU A 117 -1.85 8.58 -13.62
N PRO A 118 -2.26 7.35 -13.97
CA PRO A 118 -3.22 7.09 -15.03
C PRO A 118 -4.65 7.48 -14.58
N GLN A 119 -5.59 7.48 -15.51
CA GLN A 119 -7.02 7.46 -15.19
C GLN A 119 -7.36 6.23 -14.35
N GLY A 120 -8.47 6.29 -13.60
CA GLY A 120 -8.92 5.26 -12.67
C GLY A 120 -8.76 5.68 -11.21
N LEU A 121 -8.86 4.74 -10.30
CA LEU A 121 -8.80 4.96 -8.86
C LEU A 121 -7.38 4.79 -8.34
N THR A 122 -6.83 5.85 -7.76
CA THR A 122 -5.51 5.84 -7.09
C THR A 122 -5.67 6.02 -5.58
N ILE A 123 -4.98 5.23 -4.78
CA ILE A 123 -4.86 5.43 -3.33
C ILE A 123 -3.47 5.99 -3.02
N LEU A 124 -3.43 7.12 -2.30
CA LEU A 124 -2.21 7.66 -1.71
C LEU A 124 -2.25 7.51 -0.19
N ALA A 125 -1.42 6.65 0.36
CA ALA A 125 -1.38 6.37 1.79
C ALA A 125 -0.04 6.76 2.43
N SER A 126 -0.08 7.33 3.63
CA SER A 126 1.10 7.54 4.47
C SER A 126 0.70 7.78 5.93
N PRO A 127 1.64 7.74 6.88
CA PRO A 127 1.40 8.20 8.24
C PRO A 127 0.97 9.68 8.28
N PRO A 128 0.30 10.12 9.35
CA PRO A 128 -0.03 11.53 9.55
C PRO A 128 1.21 12.44 9.52
N LYS A 129 1.06 13.65 8.96
CA LYS A 129 2.10 14.70 8.90
C LYS A 129 3.30 14.39 7.98
N TYR A 130 3.16 13.47 7.03
CA TYR A 130 4.18 13.15 6.02
C TYR A 130 4.08 14.02 4.75
N GLY A 131 3.22 15.03 4.74
CA GLY A 131 3.15 15.99 3.64
C GLY A 131 2.26 15.57 2.47
N LYS A 132 1.34 14.58 2.64
CA LYS A 132 0.38 14.18 1.60
C LYS A 132 -0.35 15.36 0.98
N SER A 133 -0.95 16.22 1.81
CA SER A 133 -1.72 17.37 1.33
C SER A 133 -0.88 18.37 0.55
N TRP A 134 0.43 18.51 0.85
CA TRP A 134 1.34 19.31 0.04
C TRP A 134 1.56 18.70 -1.34
N LEU A 135 1.73 17.37 -1.40
CA LEU A 135 1.88 16.64 -2.66
C LEU A 135 0.60 16.76 -3.51
N MET A 136 -0.56 16.61 -2.90
CA MET A 136 -1.86 16.73 -3.59
C MET A 136 -2.13 18.16 -4.06
N LEU A 137 -1.76 19.14 -3.27
CA LEU A 137 -1.90 20.54 -3.64
C LEU A 137 -1.00 20.91 -4.83
N ASP A 138 0.27 20.44 -4.82
CA ASP A 138 1.18 20.62 -5.96
C ASP A 138 0.68 19.86 -7.19
N LEU A 139 0.19 18.62 -7.03
CA LEU A 139 -0.43 17.85 -8.11
C LEU A 139 -1.54 18.66 -8.80
N CYS A 140 -2.47 19.23 -8.02
CA CYS A 140 -3.57 20.03 -8.58
C CYS A 140 -3.07 21.29 -9.30
N VAL A 141 -2.10 22.01 -8.72
CA VAL A 141 -1.51 23.20 -9.34
C VAL A 141 -0.79 22.84 -10.63
N GLN A 142 0.01 21.75 -10.65
CA GLN A 142 0.74 21.34 -11.84
C GLN A 142 -0.17 20.80 -12.93
N THR A 143 -1.21 20.05 -12.57
CA THR A 143 -2.22 19.57 -13.53
C THR A 143 -2.94 20.74 -14.18
N ALA A 144 -3.41 21.72 -13.40
CA ALA A 144 -4.09 22.89 -13.95
C ALA A 144 -3.19 23.78 -14.83
N ARG A 145 -1.87 23.75 -14.62
CA ARG A 145 -0.88 24.47 -15.44
C ARG A 145 -0.37 23.68 -16.65
N GLY A 146 -0.40 22.35 -16.61
CA GLY A 146 0.37 21.50 -17.51
C GLY A 146 1.88 21.54 -17.21
N GLY A 147 2.22 21.61 -15.90
CA GLY A 147 3.59 21.66 -15.41
C GLY A 147 4.20 20.29 -15.17
N GLN A 148 5.00 20.16 -14.09
CA GLN A 148 5.65 18.90 -13.71
C GLN A 148 5.44 18.60 -12.23
N LEU A 149 5.19 17.31 -11.93
CA LEU A 149 5.19 16.74 -10.59
C LEU A 149 6.24 15.64 -10.50
N LEU A 150 7.11 15.68 -9.49
CA LEU A 150 8.17 14.69 -9.31
C LEU A 150 9.01 14.47 -10.58
N GLY A 151 9.29 15.56 -11.34
CA GLY A 151 10.05 15.49 -12.59
C GLY A 151 9.27 14.96 -13.81
N ARG A 152 8.01 14.51 -13.65
CA ARG A 152 7.16 13.99 -14.71
C ARG A 152 6.17 15.05 -15.20
N ARG A 153 5.88 15.01 -16.49
CA ARG A 153 4.94 15.94 -17.12
C ARG A 153 3.50 15.70 -16.65
N CYS A 154 2.80 16.79 -16.32
CA CYS A 154 1.35 16.76 -16.06
C CYS A 154 0.57 17.13 -17.32
N SER A 155 -0.45 16.36 -17.64
CA SER A 155 -1.41 16.70 -18.69
C SER A 155 -2.29 17.85 -18.19
N ARG A 156 -2.33 18.94 -18.96
CA ARG A 156 -3.14 20.10 -18.57
C ARG A 156 -4.61 19.79 -18.59
N SER A 157 -5.30 19.96 -17.46
CA SER A 157 -6.74 19.77 -17.31
C SER A 157 -7.26 20.53 -16.10
N SER A 158 -8.58 20.73 -16.03
CA SER A 158 -9.21 21.16 -14.80
C SER A 158 -9.14 20.05 -13.74
N CYS A 159 -9.10 20.46 -12.45
CA CYS A 159 -9.07 19.54 -11.32
C CYS A 159 -9.94 20.03 -10.16
N LEU A 160 -10.48 19.09 -9.38
CA LEU A 160 -11.22 19.32 -8.15
C LEU A 160 -10.48 18.75 -6.95
N TYR A 161 -10.18 19.59 -5.97
CA TYR A 161 -9.57 19.19 -4.70
C TYR A 161 -10.58 19.30 -3.55
N LEU A 162 -11.02 18.16 -3.03
CA LEU A 162 -11.83 18.07 -1.82
C LEU A 162 -10.89 18.08 -0.61
N ALA A 163 -10.57 19.30 -0.13
CA ALA A 163 -9.66 19.57 0.99
C ALA A 163 -10.39 19.48 2.34
N LEU A 164 -10.89 18.30 2.72
CA LEU A 164 -11.86 18.12 3.80
C LEU A 164 -11.25 18.16 5.22
N GLU A 165 -9.94 18.18 5.32
CA GLU A 165 -9.21 18.39 6.59
C GLU A 165 -8.69 19.81 6.75
N ASP A 166 -8.79 20.63 5.71
CA ASP A 166 -8.27 22.00 5.72
C ASP A 166 -9.38 23.05 5.89
N SER A 167 -9.07 24.12 6.60
CA SER A 167 -9.87 25.34 6.55
C SER A 167 -9.49 26.17 5.31
N PRO A 168 -10.40 27.02 4.79
CA PRO A 168 -10.08 27.91 3.67
C PRO A 168 -8.83 28.77 3.92
N ARG A 169 -8.63 29.25 5.15
CA ARG A 169 -7.46 30.04 5.54
C ARG A 169 -6.17 29.22 5.41
N ARG A 170 -6.17 27.96 5.87
CA ARG A 170 -4.98 27.09 5.78
C ARG A 170 -4.66 26.71 4.35
N LEU A 171 -5.69 26.42 3.57
CA LEU A 171 -5.55 26.12 2.14
C LEU A 171 -4.97 27.33 1.39
N GLN A 172 -5.47 28.54 1.65
CA GLN A 172 -4.97 29.78 1.07
C GLN A 172 -3.47 29.99 1.42
N ASP A 173 -3.10 29.86 2.71
CA ASP A 173 -1.68 30.01 3.14
C ASP A 173 -0.77 29.03 2.41
N ARG A 174 -1.17 27.78 2.28
CA ARG A 174 -0.40 26.76 1.55
C ARG A 174 -0.30 27.06 0.06
N LEU A 175 -1.41 27.49 -0.56
CA LEU A 175 -1.40 27.88 -1.98
C LEU A 175 -0.48 29.07 -2.23
N CYS A 176 -0.56 30.12 -1.41
CA CYS A 176 0.34 31.29 -1.54
C CYS A 176 1.81 30.89 -1.45
N LYS A 177 2.18 30.00 -0.53
CA LYS A 177 3.54 29.49 -0.38
C LYS A 177 3.98 28.68 -1.61
N LEU A 178 3.14 27.76 -2.07
CA LEU A 178 3.43 26.90 -3.23
C LEU A 178 3.53 27.70 -4.53
N LEU A 179 2.69 28.72 -4.68
CA LEU A 179 2.63 29.56 -5.88
C LEU A 179 3.79 30.58 -5.92
N ALA A 180 4.41 30.90 -4.77
CA ALA A 180 5.51 31.84 -4.66
C ALA A 180 5.28 33.16 -5.43
N GLY A 181 4.09 33.75 -5.27
CA GLY A 181 3.66 34.99 -5.94
C GLY A 181 3.13 34.83 -7.37
N GLN A 182 3.17 33.61 -7.94
CA GLN A 182 2.54 33.35 -9.24
C GLN A 182 1.01 33.26 -9.10
N PRO A 183 0.24 33.65 -10.14
CA PRO A 183 -1.22 33.50 -10.10
C PRO A 183 -1.62 32.02 -10.04
N CYS A 184 -2.71 31.76 -9.31
CA CYS A 184 -3.31 30.42 -9.29
C CYS A 184 -3.87 30.08 -10.69
N PRO A 185 -3.63 28.88 -11.21
CA PRO A 185 -4.18 28.50 -12.52
C PRO A 185 -5.71 28.41 -12.46
N PRO A 186 -6.44 28.88 -13.49
CA PRO A 186 -7.90 28.98 -13.47
C PRO A 186 -8.61 27.61 -13.43
N GLY A 187 -7.96 26.54 -13.86
CA GLY A 187 -8.53 25.17 -13.85
C GLY A 187 -8.45 24.47 -12.50
N PHE A 188 -7.96 25.13 -11.44
CA PHE A 188 -7.89 24.54 -10.11
C PHE A 188 -9.09 24.97 -9.25
N TYR A 189 -9.93 24.00 -8.90
CA TYR A 189 -11.11 24.16 -8.06
C TYR A 189 -10.97 23.41 -6.74
N TYR A 190 -11.63 23.90 -5.67
CA TYR A 190 -11.58 23.23 -4.37
C TYR A 190 -12.92 23.28 -3.63
N GLN A 191 -13.10 22.35 -2.70
CA GLN A 191 -14.15 22.34 -1.69
C GLN A 191 -13.55 21.98 -0.33
N THR A 192 -14.01 22.59 0.75
CA THR A 192 -13.62 22.25 2.13
C THR A 192 -14.69 21.48 2.89
N SER A 193 -15.81 21.19 2.24
CA SER A 193 -16.88 20.33 2.71
C SER A 193 -17.47 19.57 1.55
N SER A 194 -17.91 18.34 1.79
CA SER A 194 -18.56 17.48 0.79
C SER A 194 -19.52 16.52 1.48
N PRO A 195 -20.60 16.09 0.79
CA PRO A 195 -21.38 14.94 1.23
C PRO A 195 -20.52 13.68 1.35
N GLY A 196 -21.01 12.70 2.10
CA GLY A 196 -20.40 11.36 2.19
C GLY A 196 -20.68 10.50 0.96
N ILE A 197 -19.95 9.37 0.87
CA ILE A 197 -20.24 8.28 -0.08
C ILE A 197 -21.65 7.75 0.25
N GLY A 198 -22.52 7.66 -0.76
CA GLY A 198 -23.94 7.33 -0.55
C GLY A 198 -24.84 8.48 -0.14
N GLU A 199 -24.29 9.66 0.20
CA GLU A 199 -25.03 10.85 0.59
C GLU A 199 -24.97 11.98 -0.46
N GLY A 200 -24.41 11.71 -1.65
CA GLY A 200 -24.33 12.65 -2.76
C GLY A 200 -22.94 13.02 -3.22
N LEU A 201 -21.86 12.45 -2.65
CA LEU A 201 -20.48 12.70 -3.11
C LEU A 201 -20.30 12.40 -4.60
N LEU A 202 -20.78 11.23 -5.05
CA LEU A 202 -20.66 10.81 -6.44
C LEU A 202 -21.35 11.79 -7.38
N ALA A 203 -22.59 12.21 -7.04
CA ALA A 203 -23.34 13.20 -7.79
C ALA A 203 -22.64 14.58 -7.81
N ASN A 204 -22.00 14.96 -6.70
CA ASN A 204 -21.22 16.20 -6.61
C ASN A 204 -20.03 16.18 -7.60
N ILE A 205 -19.28 15.08 -7.65
CA ILE A 205 -18.16 14.91 -8.59
C ILE A 205 -18.67 14.89 -10.03
N GLU A 206 -19.75 14.16 -10.29
CA GLU A 206 -20.35 14.05 -11.63
C GLU A 206 -20.83 15.41 -12.15
N LEU A 207 -21.53 16.19 -11.29
CA LEU A 207 -21.96 17.55 -11.63
C LEU A 207 -20.78 18.48 -11.92
N PHE A 208 -19.68 18.34 -11.16
CA PHE A 208 -18.46 19.10 -11.42
C PHE A 208 -17.86 18.73 -12.80
N ALA A 209 -17.72 17.43 -13.09
CA ALA A 209 -17.20 16.95 -14.37
C ALA A 209 -18.06 17.39 -15.57
N GLN A 210 -19.40 17.40 -15.42
CA GLN A 210 -20.31 17.92 -16.44
C GLN A 210 -20.10 19.41 -16.73
N ARG A 211 -19.84 20.22 -15.66
CA ARG A 211 -19.57 21.66 -15.80
C ARG A 211 -18.16 21.98 -16.28
N HIS A 212 -17.25 21.05 -16.12
CA HIS A 212 -15.84 21.15 -16.49
C HIS A 212 -15.45 19.92 -17.33
N PRO A 213 -15.83 19.85 -18.63
CA PRO A 213 -15.59 18.67 -19.48
C PRO A 213 -14.10 18.34 -19.70
N ASP A 214 -13.21 19.32 -19.45
CA ASP A 214 -11.77 19.16 -19.45
C ASP A 214 -11.20 18.62 -18.12
N CYS A 215 -12.06 18.35 -17.12
CA CYS A 215 -11.62 17.77 -15.85
C CYS A 215 -11.06 16.35 -16.07
N ARG A 216 -9.87 16.09 -15.49
CA ARG A 216 -9.25 14.76 -15.51
C ARG A 216 -8.74 14.34 -14.14
N LEU A 217 -8.78 15.21 -13.14
CA LEU A 217 -8.28 14.92 -11.80
C LEU A 217 -9.28 15.31 -10.74
N VAL A 218 -9.58 14.37 -9.84
CA VAL A 218 -10.31 14.63 -8.59
C VAL A 218 -9.48 14.08 -7.43
N VAL A 219 -9.24 14.90 -6.41
CA VAL A 219 -8.52 14.49 -5.20
C VAL A 219 -9.43 14.58 -3.99
N ILE A 220 -9.53 13.52 -3.19
CA ILE A 220 -10.30 13.46 -1.94
C ILE A 220 -9.31 13.35 -0.76
N ASP A 221 -9.14 14.41 0.00
CA ASP A 221 -8.24 14.49 1.15
C ASP A 221 -9.04 14.78 2.45
N THR A 222 -9.48 13.77 3.19
CA THR A 222 -9.15 12.35 3.12
C THR A 222 -10.40 11.48 2.97
N LEU A 223 -10.21 10.22 2.54
CA LEU A 223 -11.27 9.21 2.45
C LEU A 223 -12.07 9.10 3.76
N GLN A 224 -11.42 9.22 4.92
CA GLN A 224 -12.07 9.12 6.24
C GLN A 224 -13.19 10.16 6.43
N LYS A 225 -13.13 11.31 5.77
CA LYS A 225 -14.10 12.39 5.88
C LYS A 225 -15.38 12.19 5.06
N VAL A 226 -15.30 11.34 4.03
CA VAL A 226 -16.43 11.04 3.14
C VAL A 226 -17.06 9.68 3.41
N ARG A 227 -16.49 8.88 4.30
CA ARG A 227 -17.09 7.61 4.72
C ARG A 227 -18.27 7.84 5.63
N THR A 228 -19.37 7.13 5.37
CA THR A 228 -20.52 7.09 6.27
C THR A 228 -20.34 6.01 7.32
N ASN A 229 -20.66 6.31 8.58
CA ASN A 229 -20.53 5.36 9.70
C ASN A 229 -21.67 4.32 9.73
N ALA A 230 -22.74 4.53 8.96
CA ALA A 230 -23.98 3.76 9.06
C ALA A 230 -23.88 2.29 8.63
N ASP A 231 -22.92 1.93 7.74
CA ASP A 231 -22.89 0.62 7.09
C ASP A 231 -21.80 -0.34 7.61
N ARG A 232 -21.05 0.04 8.65
CA ARG A 232 -19.97 -0.83 9.16
C ARG A 232 -20.45 -2.08 9.92
N THR A 233 -21.72 -2.13 10.28
CA THR A 233 -22.29 -3.24 11.05
C THR A 233 -22.88 -4.35 10.17
N ALA A 234 -23.28 -4.07 8.94
CA ALA A 234 -23.86 -5.04 8.03
C ALA A 234 -22.87 -5.51 6.97
N GLY A 235 -22.10 -6.55 7.25
CA GLY A 235 -21.20 -7.19 6.28
C GLY A 235 -19.68 -7.05 6.53
N GLY A 236 -19.28 -6.43 7.66
CA GLY A 236 -17.86 -6.29 8.04
C GLY A 236 -17.14 -5.15 7.32
N ALA A 237 -16.02 -4.73 7.90
CA ALA A 237 -15.21 -3.59 7.39
C ALA A 237 -14.68 -3.82 5.97
N TYR A 238 -14.41 -5.08 5.60
CA TYR A 238 -13.92 -5.44 4.26
C TYR A 238 -14.95 -5.13 3.18
N ALA A 239 -16.21 -5.57 3.37
CA ALA A 239 -17.26 -5.35 2.38
C ALA A 239 -17.62 -3.86 2.23
N ALA A 240 -17.55 -3.08 3.32
CA ALA A 240 -17.74 -1.64 3.28
C ALA A 240 -16.61 -0.94 2.51
N ASP A 241 -15.35 -1.27 2.80
CA ASP A 241 -14.18 -0.72 2.11
C ASP A 241 -14.20 -1.03 0.61
N TYR A 242 -14.57 -2.26 0.25
CA TYR A 242 -14.65 -2.69 -1.14
C TYR A 242 -15.80 -2.01 -1.90
N ARG A 243 -16.98 -1.82 -1.28
CA ARG A 243 -18.10 -1.10 -1.88
C ARG A 243 -17.79 0.37 -2.10
N ASP A 244 -17.23 1.05 -1.09
CA ASP A 244 -16.85 2.46 -1.16
C ASP A 244 -15.84 2.69 -2.28
N ALA A 245 -14.78 1.88 -2.34
CA ALA A 245 -13.77 1.96 -3.38
C ALA A 245 -14.35 1.58 -4.75
N GLY A 246 -15.19 0.55 -4.82
CA GLY A 246 -15.85 0.10 -6.05
C GLY A 246 -16.71 1.19 -6.67
N ALA A 247 -17.54 1.89 -5.88
CA ALA A 247 -18.38 2.98 -6.37
C ALA A 247 -17.55 4.17 -6.89
N LEU A 248 -16.46 4.51 -6.22
CA LEU A 248 -15.56 5.58 -6.66
C LEU A 248 -14.76 5.18 -7.92
N LYS A 249 -14.34 3.92 -8.01
CA LYS A 249 -13.68 3.39 -9.21
C LYS A 249 -14.62 3.40 -10.41
N GLU A 250 -15.84 2.91 -10.25
CA GLU A 250 -16.83 2.91 -11.33
C GLU A 250 -17.12 4.33 -11.85
N LEU A 251 -17.19 5.31 -10.92
CA LEU A 251 -17.33 6.71 -11.29
C LEU A 251 -16.10 7.22 -12.07
N ALA A 252 -14.89 6.90 -11.59
CA ALA A 252 -13.65 7.31 -12.25
C ALA A 252 -13.55 6.73 -13.67
N ASP A 253 -13.83 5.44 -13.82
CA ASP A 253 -13.81 4.73 -15.12
C ASP A 253 -14.84 5.33 -16.08
N ARG A 254 -16.09 5.54 -15.63
CA ARG A 254 -17.18 6.09 -16.44
C ARG A 254 -16.92 7.51 -16.93
N LEU A 255 -16.27 8.34 -16.11
CA LEU A 255 -15.97 9.73 -16.44
C LEU A 255 -14.57 9.94 -17.03
N GLY A 256 -13.74 8.90 -17.13
CA GLY A 256 -12.34 8.99 -17.57
C GLY A 256 -11.49 9.88 -16.68
N LEU A 257 -11.72 9.83 -15.34
CA LEU A 257 -11.01 10.62 -14.34
C LEU A 257 -9.89 9.82 -13.71
N CYS A 258 -8.82 10.50 -13.31
CA CYS A 258 -7.93 10.06 -12.25
C CYS A 258 -8.51 10.53 -10.91
N LEU A 259 -8.98 9.62 -10.08
CA LEU A 259 -9.54 9.90 -8.76
C LEU A 259 -8.54 9.45 -7.69
N VAL A 260 -7.97 10.42 -6.97
CA VAL A 260 -6.96 10.14 -5.94
C VAL A 260 -7.60 10.19 -4.55
N LEU A 261 -7.55 9.07 -3.83
CA LEU A 261 -7.97 8.96 -2.44
C LEU A 261 -6.77 9.09 -1.51
N VAL A 262 -6.73 10.14 -0.72
CA VAL A 262 -5.75 10.27 0.35
C VAL A 262 -6.20 9.46 1.56
N HIS A 263 -5.31 8.59 2.06
CA HIS A 263 -5.59 7.71 3.18
C HIS A 263 -4.44 7.62 4.17
N HIS A 264 -4.65 6.92 5.29
CA HIS A 264 -3.64 6.71 6.31
C HIS A 264 -3.08 5.29 6.25
N LEU A 265 -1.87 5.10 6.75
CA LEU A 265 -1.29 3.78 6.99
C LEU A 265 -1.71 3.24 8.37
N ARG A 266 -1.77 1.92 8.51
CA ARG A 266 -1.88 1.24 9.81
C ARG A 266 -0.63 1.51 10.64
N LYS A 267 -0.79 1.47 11.98
CA LYS A 267 0.35 1.66 12.90
C LYS A 267 1.27 0.44 12.97
N MET A 268 0.80 -0.75 12.57
CA MET A 268 1.63 -1.95 12.54
C MET A 268 2.67 -1.81 11.44
N GLU A 269 3.92 -2.16 11.78
CA GLU A 269 5.00 -2.24 10.82
C GLU A 269 4.92 -3.60 10.11
N ASP A 270 4.77 -3.56 8.79
CA ASP A 270 5.00 -4.69 7.90
C ASP A 270 6.26 -4.33 7.10
N THR A 271 7.32 -5.10 7.31
CA THR A 271 8.61 -4.88 6.66
C THR A 271 8.71 -5.61 5.33
N SER A 272 7.75 -6.50 5.02
CA SER A 272 7.78 -7.31 3.81
C SER A 272 7.23 -6.56 2.59
N ASP A 273 6.13 -5.81 2.77
CA ASP A 273 5.47 -5.08 1.68
C ASP A 273 4.84 -3.77 2.21
N PRO A 274 5.28 -2.60 1.72
CA PRO A 274 4.76 -1.32 2.15
C PRO A 274 3.26 -1.14 1.88
N PHE A 275 2.71 -1.81 0.87
CA PHE A 275 1.29 -1.69 0.49
C PHE A 275 0.35 -2.40 1.47
N ASN A 276 0.80 -3.44 2.17
CA ASN A 276 0.05 -4.11 3.23
C ASN A 276 -0.29 -3.19 4.40
N ARG A 277 0.40 -2.07 4.53
CA ARG A 277 0.20 -1.06 5.57
C ARG A 277 -0.95 -0.08 5.28
N ILE A 278 -1.52 -0.09 4.09
CA ILE A 278 -2.67 0.77 3.77
C ILE A 278 -3.78 0.48 4.77
N ALA A 279 -4.27 1.53 5.47
CA ALA A 279 -5.26 1.38 6.52
C ALA A 279 -6.60 0.92 5.92
N GLY A 280 -7.35 0.12 6.69
CA GLY A 280 -8.56 -0.53 6.19
C GLY A 280 -8.32 -2.01 5.93
N THR A 281 -9.05 -2.59 5.01
CA THR A 281 -8.89 -3.99 4.60
C THR A 281 -8.16 -4.06 3.26
N ASN A 282 -7.68 -5.24 2.88
CA ASN A 282 -7.12 -5.47 1.54
C ASN A 282 -8.15 -5.20 0.42
N GLY A 283 -9.43 -5.04 0.78
CA GLY A 283 -10.49 -4.65 -0.14
C GLY A 283 -10.29 -3.25 -0.75
N LEU A 284 -9.72 -2.32 0.01
CA LEU A 284 -9.48 -0.96 -0.48
C LEU A 284 -8.34 -0.94 -1.52
N SER A 285 -7.17 -1.49 -1.16
CA SER A 285 -6.00 -1.55 -2.06
C SER A 285 -6.24 -2.44 -3.28
N GLY A 286 -7.00 -3.53 -3.11
CA GLY A 286 -7.34 -4.43 -4.22
C GLY A 286 -8.33 -3.85 -5.22
N ALA A 287 -9.22 -2.95 -4.81
CA ALA A 287 -10.15 -2.26 -5.70
C ALA A 287 -9.49 -1.13 -6.50
N ALA A 288 -8.41 -0.54 -6.03
CA ALA A 288 -7.71 0.54 -6.70
C ALA A 288 -6.91 0.05 -7.93
N ASP A 289 -6.77 0.91 -8.92
CA ASP A 289 -5.93 0.68 -10.09
C ASP A 289 -4.47 0.99 -9.80
N THR A 290 -4.22 1.98 -8.95
CA THR A 290 -2.88 2.41 -8.55
C THR A 290 -2.81 2.62 -7.04
N ASN A 291 -1.75 2.13 -6.42
CA ASN A 291 -1.47 2.34 -5.01
C ASN A 291 -0.14 3.07 -4.84
N ILE A 292 -0.14 4.10 -4.01
CA ILE A 292 1.04 4.89 -3.66
C ILE A 292 1.20 4.90 -2.15
N VAL A 293 2.40 4.57 -1.68
CA VAL A 293 2.75 4.61 -0.26
C VAL A 293 3.95 5.53 -0.05
N LEU A 294 3.79 6.50 0.87
CA LEU A 294 4.91 7.30 1.35
C LEU A 294 5.35 6.75 2.70
N ALA A 295 6.61 6.33 2.79
CA ALA A 295 7.21 5.77 3.99
C ALA A 295 8.54 6.45 4.32
N ARG A 296 8.93 6.45 5.62
CA ARG A 296 10.24 6.87 6.12
C ARG A 296 10.72 5.84 7.12
N ALA A 297 11.99 5.56 7.15
CA ALA A 297 12.59 4.71 8.17
C ALA A 297 12.49 5.37 9.56
N SER A 298 12.68 6.69 9.63
CA SER A 298 12.51 7.48 10.86
C SER A 298 11.77 8.80 10.57
N ARG A 299 11.09 9.35 11.59
CA ARG A 299 10.46 10.69 11.47
C ARG A 299 11.48 11.82 11.25
N GLN A 300 12.73 11.61 11.61
CA GLN A 300 13.82 12.58 11.47
C GLN A 300 14.42 12.56 10.07
N ASP A 301 14.17 11.52 9.29
CA ASP A 301 14.70 11.39 7.94
C ASP A 301 14.13 12.48 7.03
N ALA A 302 15.02 13.16 6.35
CA ALA A 302 14.65 14.17 5.37
C ALA A 302 14.03 13.53 4.11
N GLU A 303 14.42 12.30 3.83
CA GLU A 303 13.98 11.55 2.66
C GLU A 303 12.80 10.65 2.97
N THR A 304 11.98 10.47 1.96
CA THR A 304 10.75 9.69 2.02
C THR A 304 10.78 8.72 0.84
N ALA A 305 10.60 7.44 1.10
CA ALA A 305 10.37 6.47 0.06
C ALA A 305 8.96 6.66 -0.51
N PHE A 306 8.88 6.75 -1.82
CA PHE A 306 7.66 6.80 -2.61
C PHE A 306 7.56 5.48 -3.37
N HIS A 307 6.68 4.60 -2.90
CA HIS A 307 6.39 3.31 -3.52
C HIS A 307 5.14 3.44 -4.35
N LEU A 308 5.19 3.00 -5.60
CA LEU A 308 4.07 3.01 -6.52
C LEU A 308 3.92 1.65 -7.18
N THR A 309 2.69 1.13 -7.23
CA THR A 309 2.32 -0.06 -8.00
C THR A 309 0.93 0.13 -8.58
N GLY A 310 0.64 -0.48 -9.73
CA GLY A 310 -0.67 -0.37 -10.36
C GLY A 310 -0.82 -1.25 -11.58
N ARG A 311 -2.04 -1.26 -12.15
CA ARG A 311 -2.38 -2.06 -13.33
C ARG A 311 -1.81 -1.47 -14.63
N ASP A 312 -1.75 -0.14 -14.69
CA ASP A 312 -1.36 0.62 -15.88
C ASP A 312 -0.08 1.43 -15.67
N VAL A 313 0.67 1.13 -14.61
CA VAL A 313 1.97 1.76 -14.30
C VAL A 313 2.97 0.70 -13.91
N GLU A 314 4.22 0.91 -14.29
CA GLU A 314 5.33 0.10 -13.79
C GLU A 314 5.55 0.37 -12.30
N GLU A 315 5.96 -0.66 -11.57
CA GLU A 315 6.33 -0.52 -10.17
C GLU A 315 7.55 0.41 -10.04
N GLN A 316 7.47 1.36 -9.11
CA GLN A 316 8.53 2.35 -8.90
C GLN A 316 8.81 2.56 -7.42
N HIS A 317 10.07 2.69 -7.10
CA HIS A 317 10.57 2.97 -5.75
C HIS A 317 11.48 4.22 -5.79
N LEU A 318 10.88 5.38 -5.57
CA LEU A 318 11.60 6.64 -5.63
C LEU A 318 11.95 7.14 -4.23
N ALA A 319 13.13 7.70 -4.07
CA ALA A 319 13.45 8.53 -2.92
C ALA A 319 13.08 9.99 -3.23
N ILE A 320 12.19 10.55 -2.43
CA ILE A 320 11.74 11.93 -2.56
C ILE A 320 12.06 12.72 -1.30
N ARG A 321 12.31 14.03 -1.45
CA ARG A 321 12.55 14.95 -0.34
C ARG A 321 11.68 16.18 -0.47
N PHE A 322 11.10 16.60 0.67
CA PHE A 322 10.33 17.84 0.71
C PHE A 322 11.25 19.05 0.78
N ASN A 323 11.22 19.88 -0.27
CA ASN A 323 11.91 21.16 -0.32
C ASN A 323 11.09 22.21 0.44
N LYS A 324 11.61 22.66 1.60
CA LYS A 324 10.93 23.61 2.49
C LYS A 324 10.90 25.05 1.96
N GLU A 325 11.76 25.39 1.01
CA GLU A 325 11.82 26.73 0.40
C GLU A 325 10.78 26.85 -0.71
N ARG A 326 10.61 25.78 -1.50
CA ARG A 326 9.69 25.72 -2.63
C ARG A 326 8.34 25.09 -2.27
N PHE A 327 8.21 24.51 -1.08
CA PHE A 327 7.03 23.75 -0.61
C PHE A 327 6.61 22.62 -1.55
N ARG A 328 7.59 21.94 -2.16
CA ARG A 328 7.40 20.89 -3.16
C ARG A 328 8.19 19.64 -2.82
N TRP A 329 7.73 18.54 -3.37
CA TRP A 329 8.47 17.29 -3.34
C TRP A 329 9.38 17.18 -4.56
N GLU A 330 10.63 16.80 -4.33
CA GLU A 330 11.64 16.63 -5.36
C GLU A 330 12.17 15.19 -5.33
N VAL A 331 12.37 14.60 -6.52
CA VAL A 331 12.95 13.26 -6.65
C VAL A 331 14.45 13.36 -6.43
N MET A 332 14.98 12.48 -5.60
CA MET A 332 16.41 12.36 -5.31
C MET A 332 17.08 11.27 -6.15
N GLY A 333 16.31 10.27 -6.59
CA GLY A 333 16.74 9.11 -7.35
C GLY A 333 15.89 7.89 -7.08
N ASP A 334 16.32 6.74 -7.58
CA ASP A 334 15.75 5.46 -7.19
C ASP A 334 16.10 5.15 -5.73
N ALA A 335 15.14 4.64 -4.96
CA ALA A 335 15.33 4.42 -3.53
C ALA A 335 16.32 3.28 -3.26
N ALA A 336 16.33 2.23 -4.10
CA ALA A 336 17.25 1.11 -3.97
C ALA A 336 18.68 1.53 -4.33
N ASP A 337 18.85 2.32 -5.38
CA ASP A 337 20.15 2.85 -5.79
C ASP A 337 20.74 3.76 -4.71
N LEU A 338 19.93 4.66 -4.15
CA LEU A 338 20.36 5.55 -3.06
C LEU A 338 20.69 4.79 -1.78
N GLU A 339 19.92 3.78 -1.43
CA GLU A 339 20.24 2.92 -0.28
C GLU A 339 21.53 2.14 -0.51
N THR A 340 21.73 1.59 -1.71
CA THR A 340 22.98 0.92 -2.10
C THR A 340 24.18 1.87 -2.02
N GLN A 341 24.02 3.12 -2.50
CA GLN A 341 25.06 4.14 -2.41
C GLN A 341 25.36 4.52 -0.95
N ARG A 342 24.33 4.65 -0.11
CA ARG A 342 24.49 4.92 1.33
C ARG A 342 25.23 3.81 2.06
N LEU A 343 24.81 2.56 1.82
CA LEU A 343 25.47 1.40 2.40
C LEU A 343 26.93 1.31 1.94
N ALA A 344 27.20 1.62 0.67
CA ALA A 344 28.56 1.70 0.16
C ALA A 344 29.36 2.84 0.84
N ALA A 345 28.79 4.03 0.94
CA ALA A 345 29.45 5.16 1.63
C ALA A 345 29.67 4.86 3.11
N ALA A 346 28.67 4.32 3.81
CA ALA A 346 28.79 3.95 5.22
C ALA A 346 29.86 2.87 5.44
N TYR A 347 30.01 1.94 4.50
CA TYR A 347 31.08 0.94 4.52
C TYR A 347 32.46 1.61 4.33
N GLU A 348 32.62 2.50 3.36
CA GLU A 348 33.87 3.25 3.12
C GLU A 348 34.26 4.14 4.29
N GLU A 349 33.29 4.80 4.95
CA GLU A 349 33.50 5.65 6.11
C GLU A 349 33.70 4.87 7.42
N ASN A 350 33.45 3.55 7.42
CA ASN A 350 33.55 2.72 8.60
C ASN A 350 35.01 2.60 9.09
N LEU A 351 35.27 3.11 10.29
CA LEU A 351 36.62 3.15 10.85
C LEU A 351 37.24 1.75 11.06
N TRP A 352 36.42 0.72 11.31
CA TRP A 352 36.91 -0.66 11.39
C TRP A 352 37.39 -1.16 10.03
N VAL A 353 36.62 -0.90 8.97
CA VAL A 353 36.97 -1.25 7.58
C VAL A 353 38.29 -0.59 7.20
N GLN A 354 38.40 0.72 7.42
CA GLN A 354 39.60 1.50 7.13
C GLN A 354 40.82 1.01 7.93
N THR A 355 40.63 0.65 9.22
CA THR A 355 41.71 0.11 10.07
C THR A 355 42.18 -1.24 9.56
N ILE A 356 41.24 -2.15 9.20
CA ILE A 356 41.55 -3.47 8.69
C ILE A 356 42.23 -3.40 7.34
N ARG A 357 41.72 -2.61 6.39
CA ARG A 357 42.33 -2.38 5.08
C ARG A 357 43.79 -1.96 5.23
N ARG A 358 44.00 -0.91 6.06
CA ARG A 358 45.36 -0.39 6.28
C ARG A 358 46.29 -1.43 6.92
N GLY A 359 45.79 -2.19 7.89
CA GLY A 359 46.56 -3.26 8.51
C GLY A 359 46.95 -4.35 7.53
N VAL A 360 46.04 -4.77 6.65
CA VAL A 360 46.28 -5.77 5.61
C VAL A 360 47.22 -5.22 4.53
N ASP A 361 47.07 -3.99 4.08
CA ASP A 361 47.88 -3.39 3.02
C ASP A 361 49.33 -3.17 3.46
N GLN A 362 49.54 -2.86 4.76
CA GLN A 362 50.89 -2.66 5.33
C GLN A 362 51.57 -3.97 5.77
N ALA A 363 50.81 -5.06 5.87
CA ALA A 363 51.38 -6.35 6.27
C ALA A 363 52.14 -7.01 5.10
N PRO A 364 53.28 -7.68 5.36
CA PRO A 364 53.94 -8.52 4.38
C PRO A 364 53.00 -9.48 3.72
N ASP A 365 52.83 -10.20 2.93
CA ASP A 365 51.88 -11.19 2.41
C ASP A 365 50.39 -10.79 2.48
N HIS A 366 50.04 -9.50 2.65
CA HIS A 366 48.68 -9.00 2.82
C HIS A 366 47.89 -9.80 3.87
N ARG A 367 48.58 -10.26 4.91
CA ARG A 367 48.01 -11.02 6.03
C ARG A 367 48.27 -10.29 7.36
N TRP A 368 47.25 -9.75 7.94
CA TRP A 368 47.34 -9.02 9.19
C TRP A 368 46.56 -9.73 10.29
N GLN A 369 47.06 -9.65 11.55
CA GLN A 369 46.41 -10.24 12.69
C GLN A 369 46.38 -9.28 13.86
N ALA A 370 45.25 -9.25 14.58
CA ALA A 370 45.09 -8.43 15.76
C ALA A 370 44.01 -9.00 16.70
N THR A 371 44.14 -8.72 17.99
CA THR A 371 43.03 -8.92 18.95
C THR A 371 42.03 -7.79 18.84
N ALA A 372 40.80 -7.94 19.38
CA ALA A 372 39.82 -6.85 19.44
C ALA A 372 40.40 -5.61 20.13
N VAL A 373 41.17 -5.78 21.20
CA VAL A 373 41.88 -4.67 21.89
C VAL A 373 42.94 -4.03 20.96
N GLY A 374 43.68 -4.83 20.22
CA GLY A 374 44.65 -4.35 19.23
C GLY A 374 44.01 -3.52 18.13
N LEU A 375 42.87 -3.98 17.59
CA LEU A 375 42.05 -3.24 16.62
C LEU A 375 41.55 -1.92 17.18
N MET A 376 41.02 -1.91 18.40
CA MET A 376 40.59 -0.69 19.09
C MET A 376 41.72 0.34 19.23
N LYS A 377 42.89 -0.11 19.69
CA LYS A 377 44.09 0.75 19.84
C LYS A 377 44.57 1.28 18.48
N GLY A 378 44.59 0.41 17.46
CA GLY A 378 44.96 0.79 16.10
C GLY A 378 44.01 1.82 15.50
N CYS A 379 42.70 1.60 15.67
CA CYS A 379 41.68 2.55 15.23
C CYS A 379 41.80 3.92 15.93
N ALA A 380 41.95 3.91 17.26
CA ALA A 380 42.11 5.15 18.03
C ALA A 380 43.40 5.89 17.66
N ALA A 381 44.50 5.18 17.41
CA ALA A 381 45.75 5.78 16.98
C ALA A 381 45.69 6.42 15.59
N LEU A 382 44.92 5.80 14.66
CA LEU A 382 44.79 6.29 13.30
C LEU A 382 43.82 7.47 13.15
N TYR A 383 42.68 7.41 13.89
CA TYR A 383 41.56 8.33 13.69
C TYR A 383 41.21 9.17 14.92
N GLY A 384 41.95 9.06 16.01
CA GLY A 384 41.69 9.79 17.25
C GLY A 384 40.46 9.33 18.03
N ARG A 385 39.73 8.33 17.52
CA ARG A 385 38.52 7.75 18.11
C ARG A 385 38.34 6.28 17.73
N CYS A 386 37.57 5.56 18.54
CA CYS A 386 37.20 4.19 18.27
C CYS A 386 35.66 4.05 18.27
N PRO A 387 35.06 3.29 17.36
CA PRO A 387 33.60 3.08 17.32
C PRO A 387 33.01 2.29 18.49
N ALA A 388 33.88 1.60 19.25
CA ALA A 388 33.46 0.80 20.39
C ALA A 388 34.24 1.17 21.66
N ASP A 389 33.57 1.17 22.81
CA ASP A 389 34.16 1.44 24.10
C ASP A 389 34.70 0.19 24.82
N THR A 390 34.24 -0.99 24.39
CA THR A 390 34.62 -2.29 24.99
C THR A 390 34.99 -3.33 23.92
N PRO A 391 35.90 -4.27 24.25
CA PRO A 391 36.26 -5.36 23.31
C PRO A 391 35.08 -6.23 22.86
N GLN A 392 34.09 -6.42 23.73
CA GLN A 392 32.87 -7.17 23.42
C GLN A 392 31.98 -6.41 22.41
N ALA A 393 31.85 -5.09 22.57
CA ALA A 393 31.14 -4.25 21.61
C ALA A 393 31.87 -4.22 20.25
N ALA A 394 33.20 -4.10 20.27
CA ALA A 394 34.03 -4.20 19.06
C ALA A 394 33.83 -5.55 18.34
N GLY A 395 33.85 -6.65 19.10
CA GLY A 395 33.64 -7.99 18.53
C GLY A 395 32.32 -8.12 17.78
N ARG A 396 31.21 -7.66 18.38
CA ARG A 396 29.88 -7.67 17.72
C ARG A 396 29.82 -6.82 16.45
N GLN A 397 30.43 -5.62 16.48
CA GLN A 397 30.49 -4.75 15.31
C GLN A 397 31.33 -5.35 14.18
N LEU A 398 32.45 -5.99 14.52
CA LEU A 398 33.32 -6.66 13.58
C LEU A 398 32.67 -7.87 12.92
N GLU A 399 31.93 -8.68 13.69
CA GLU A 399 31.22 -9.86 13.15
C GLU A 399 30.24 -9.48 12.03
N ALA A 400 29.57 -8.36 12.14
CA ALA A 400 28.67 -7.84 11.09
C ALA A 400 29.43 -7.38 9.82
N LEU A 401 30.73 -7.07 9.94
CA LEU A 401 31.53 -6.58 8.81
C LEU A 401 32.27 -7.68 8.04
N PHE A 402 32.48 -8.87 8.63
CA PHE A 402 33.27 -9.92 7.97
C PHE A 402 32.74 -10.36 6.60
N PRO A 403 31.42 -10.54 6.40
CA PRO A 403 30.88 -10.85 5.08
C PRO A 403 31.15 -9.73 4.06
N LEU A 404 30.97 -8.47 4.47
CA LEU A 404 31.18 -7.30 3.62
C LEU A 404 32.64 -7.08 3.24
N LEU A 405 33.58 -7.37 4.16
CA LEU A 405 35.01 -7.33 3.87
C LEU A 405 35.41 -8.36 2.81
N LEU A 406 34.82 -9.55 2.86
CA LEU A 406 35.05 -10.57 1.84
C LEU A 406 34.47 -10.15 0.49
N GLU A 407 33.22 -9.70 0.48
CA GLU A 407 32.50 -9.33 -0.72
C GLU A 407 33.11 -8.10 -1.43
N ARG A 408 33.45 -7.06 -0.67
CA ARG A 408 33.86 -5.76 -1.25
C ARG A 408 35.35 -5.57 -1.38
N ASP A 409 36.13 -6.16 -0.49
CA ASP A 409 37.59 -5.97 -0.42
C ASP A 409 38.38 -7.23 -0.69
N CYS A 410 37.71 -8.36 -0.91
CA CYS A 410 38.37 -9.68 -0.99
C CYS A 410 39.19 -9.99 0.27
N ILE A 411 38.80 -9.45 1.43
CA ILE A 411 39.49 -9.70 2.70
C ILE A 411 38.76 -10.81 3.46
N GLN A 412 39.37 -11.97 3.49
CA GLN A 412 38.88 -13.12 4.26
C GLN A 412 39.25 -12.96 5.74
N HIS A 413 38.28 -13.21 6.61
CA HIS A 413 38.47 -13.28 8.05
C HIS A 413 38.50 -14.71 8.56
N THR A 414 39.50 -15.02 9.40
CA THR A 414 39.55 -16.22 10.25
C THR A 414 39.92 -15.82 11.68
N SER A 415 39.73 -16.71 12.64
CA SER A 415 40.14 -16.42 14.01
C SER A 415 40.73 -17.67 14.70
N ARG A 416 41.62 -17.43 15.66
CA ARG A 416 42.17 -18.50 16.53
C ARG A 416 42.26 -17.98 17.96
N TYR A 417 42.25 -18.86 18.92
CA TYR A 417 42.55 -18.53 20.31
C TYR A 417 44.03 -18.66 20.60
N SER A 418 44.65 -17.66 21.19
CA SER A 418 46.04 -17.63 21.60
C SER A 418 46.18 -16.85 22.92
N SER A 419 46.83 -17.43 23.91
CA SER A 419 47.11 -16.77 25.21
C SER A 419 45.84 -16.19 25.88
N GLY A 420 44.72 -16.93 25.83
CA GLY A 420 43.45 -16.52 26.41
C GLY A 420 42.65 -15.43 25.65
N SER A 421 43.11 -15.03 24.49
CA SER A 421 42.45 -14.01 23.67
C SER A 421 42.14 -14.53 22.26
N ARG A 422 41.00 -14.07 21.69
CA ARG A 422 40.66 -14.32 20.29
C ARG A 422 41.49 -13.41 19.40
N VAL A 423 42.28 -13.99 18.52
CA VAL A 423 43.08 -13.28 17.52
C VAL A 423 42.36 -13.38 16.18
N HIS A 424 41.99 -12.26 15.64
CA HIS A 424 41.42 -12.11 14.31
C HIS A 424 42.54 -12.07 13.28
N ILE A 425 42.39 -12.78 12.19
CA ILE A 425 43.34 -12.85 11.08
C ILE A 425 42.59 -12.41 9.83
N PHE A 426 43.09 -11.41 9.18
CA PHE A 426 42.58 -10.86 7.94
C PHE A 426 43.61 -11.12 6.82
N ARG A 427 43.16 -11.70 5.71
CA ARG A 427 43.98 -11.96 4.55
C ARG A 427 43.29 -11.47 3.28
N ARG A 428 43.98 -10.68 2.47
CA ARG A 428 43.47 -10.34 1.14
C ARG A 428 43.67 -11.55 0.22
N LEU A 429 42.59 -11.97 -0.43
CA LEU A 429 42.57 -13.03 -1.42
C LEU A 429 42.99 -12.49 -2.78
N SER A 430 43.65 -13.30 -3.62
CA SER A 430 43.79 -12.98 -5.03
C SER A 430 42.45 -13.06 -5.75
N GLU A 431 42.35 -12.46 -6.94
CA GLU A 431 41.11 -12.54 -7.75
C GLU A 431 40.70 -14.00 -8.04
N GLU A 432 41.66 -14.89 -8.29
CA GLU A 432 41.39 -16.32 -8.50
C GLU A 432 40.87 -16.98 -7.23
N GLU A 433 41.48 -16.72 -6.07
CA GLU A 433 41.03 -17.27 -4.78
C GLU A 433 39.65 -16.74 -4.38
N ALA A 434 39.32 -15.50 -4.73
CA ALA A 434 38.02 -14.90 -4.46
C ALA A 434 36.91 -15.53 -5.33
N LEU A 435 37.21 -15.91 -6.57
CA LEU A 435 36.26 -16.50 -7.51
C LEU A 435 36.07 -18.01 -7.34
N PHE A 436 37.14 -18.74 -7.06
CA PHE A 436 37.13 -20.21 -7.09
C PHE A 436 37.36 -20.86 -5.71
N GLY A 437 37.53 -20.06 -4.65
CA GLY A 437 37.95 -20.56 -3.33
C GLY A 437 39.45 -20.88 -3.27
N PRO A 438 40.01 -21.05 -2.06
CA PRO A 438 41.42 -21.39 -1.93
C PRO A 438 41.71 -22.76 -2.61
N SER A 439 42.56 -22.73 -3.62
CA SER A 439 43.04 -23.95 -4.22
C SER A 439 43.69 -24.83 -3.13
N ALA A 440 43.28 -26.10 -3.04
CA ALA A 440 43.90 -27.08 -2.17
C ALA A 440 45.34 -27.30 -2.67
N GLY A 441 46.23 -26.44 -2.20
CA GLY A 441 47.65 -26.54 -2.46
C GLY A 441 48.20 -27.81 -1.85
N GLY A 442 48.77 -28.67 -2.68
CA GLY A 442 49.33 -29.94 -2.36
C GLY A 442 50.38 -29.85 -1.23
N SER A 443 50.25 -30.69 -0.25
CA SER A 443 51.37 -31.18 0.53
C SER A 443 51.56 -32.64 0.23
N GLY A 444 52.31 -32.89 -0.84
CA GLY A 444 52.95 -34.18 -1.04
C GLY A 444 54.30 -34.15 -0.30
N GLU A 445 54.42 -34.87 0.76
CA GLU A 445 55.65 -35.44 1.18
C GLU A 445 55.40 -36.90 1.60
N SER A 446 55.84 -37.77 0.71
CA SER A 446 56.02 -39.18 0.89
C SER A 446 57.01 -39.44 2.02
N GLY A 447 56.62 -40.18 3.00
CA GLY A 447 57.51 -40.85 3.95
C GLY A 447 57.21 -42.34 3.91
N GLU A 448 58.00 -43.07 3.13
CA GLU A 448 58.20 -44.54 3.23
C GLU A 448 58.78 -44.90 4.58
N SER A 449 58.22 -45.82 5.27
CA SER A 449 58.90 -46.85 6.03
C SER A 449 57.88 -47.92 6.42
N GLY A 450 57.96 -49.01 5.94
CA GLY A 450 58.28 -50.35 6.07
C GLY A 450 58.00 -50.96 7.44
N GLY A 451 57.27 -52.09 7.47
CA GLY A 451 57.12 -52.91 8.68
C GLY A 451 55.97 -53.89 8.54
N SER A 452 56.35 -55.02 8.06
CA SER A 452 55.70 -56.34 8.04
C SER A 452 55.08 -56.75 9.40
N GLY A 453 54.00 -57.51 9.39
CA GLY A 453 53.55 -58.25 10.53
C GLY A 453 52.24 -58.95 10.35
N GLU A 454 52.24 -60.14 10.03
CA GLU A 454 51.25 -61.21 9.88
C GLU A 454 50.20 -61.38 10.95
N SER A 455 49.12 -61.94 10.49
CA SER A 455 48.32 -63.07 11.01
C SER A 455 47.28 -62.85 12.07
N GLY A 456 46.10 -63.36 11.75
CA GLY A 456 45.45 -64.34 12.58
C GLY A 456 44.08 -64.06 13.14
N THR A 457 43.15 -64.79 12.55
CA THR A 457 41.83 -65.27 12.94
C THR A 457 40.66 -64.25 12.78
#